data_da5514003b19973fdf48f3f090daf781
#
_entry.id   da5514003b19973fdf48f3f090daf781
#
_cell.length_a   1.000
_cell.length_b   1.000
_cell.length_c   1.000
_cell.angle_alpha   90.00
_cell.angle_beta   90.00
_cell.angle_gamma   90.00
#
_symmetry.space_group_name_H-M   'P 1'
#
loop_
_entity.id
_entity.type
_entity.pdbx_description
1 polymer ?
#
loop_
_entity_poly.entity_id
_entity_poly.type
_entity_poly.pdbx_seq_one_letter_code
_entity_poly.pdbx_strand_id
1 'polypeptide(L)'
;IQVIHKPRRKVIIKRGIKADNYFDYCGEVGCDVWGTLLSMDSLCGEPVCLWLPEQYKLPETSTYVQGVEVAEDYDGVIPEGFDVITLCETDYLMFQGEPFDEEDYCNAIFAVQAAMDRYEPAVIGYCWDDLNPRIQLEPRGERGYIEMRAVHKERGAQK
;
A
#
# COMPACT_ATOMS: atom_id res chain seq x y z
N ILE A 1 14.44 -6.28 6.31
CA ILE A 1 13.05 -6.23 6.80
C ILE A 1 12.99 -5.30 8.00
N GLN A 2 12.00 -4.44 8.01
CA GLN A 2 11.84 -3.44 9.05
C GLN A 2 10.40 -3.39 9.51
N VAL A 3 10.18 -3.23 10.82
CA VAL A 3 8.83 -3.04 11.38
C VAL A 3 8.51 -1.54 11.33
N ILE A 4 7.40 -1.20 10.68
CA ILE A 4 6.92 0.18 10.57
C ILE A 4 5.57 0.27 11.27
N HIS A 5 5.43 1.21 12.20
CA HIS A 5 4.16 1.48 12.85
C HIS A 5 3.45 2.64 12.14
N LYS A 6 2.20 2.42 11.74
CA LYS A 6 1.36 3.48 11.15
C LYS A 6 0.19 3.79 12.07
N PRO A 7 -0.09 5.08 12.31
CA PRO A 7 -1.22 5.46 13.16
C PRO A 7 -2.55 5.22 12.44
N ARG A 8 -3.65 5.33 13.17
CA ARG A 8 -4.98 5.43 12.57
C ARG A 8 -4.97 6.65 11.64
N ARG A 9 -5.46 6.47 10.40
CA ARG A 9 -5.36 7.49 9.35
C ARG A 9 -6.44 7.32 8.31
N LYS A 10 -6.65 8.35 7.52
CA LYS A 10 -7.49 8.27 6.33
C LYS A 10 -6.60 8.10 5.11
N VAL A 11 -7.15 7.49 4.07
CA VAL A 11 -6.51 7.41 2.76
C VAL A 11 -7.51 7.91 1.73
N ILE A 12 -7.08 8.89 0.94
CA ILE A 12 -7.88 9.39 -0.18
C ILE A 12 -7.50 8.54 -1.38
N ILE A 13 -8.47 7.81 -1.94
CA ILE A 13 -8.22 6.81 -2.97
C ILE A 13 -9.06 7.07 -4.22
N LYS A 14 -8.56 6.62 -5.36
CA LYS A 14 -9.33 6.56 -6.60
C LYS A 14 -9.65 5.12 -6.89
N ARG A 15 -10.93 4.76 -6.92
CA ARG A 15 -11.36 3.39 -7.18
C ARG A 15 -11.35 3.11 -8.68
N GLY A 16 -10.80 1.97 -9.07
CA GLY A 16 -10.91 1.45 -10.42
C GLY A 16 -12.12 0.53 -10.56
N ILE A 17 -12.14 -0.29 -11.59
CA ILE A 17 -13.29 -1.13 -11.94
C ILE A 17 -13.09 -2.57 -11.48
N LYS A 18 -11.99 -3.22 -11.89
CA LYS A 18 -11.71 -4.62 -11.55
C LYS A 18 -10.20 -4.91 -11.40
N ALA A 19 -9.36 -3.90 -11.51
CA ALA A 19 -7.92 -4.09 -11.50
C ALA A 19 -7.42 -4.68 -10.18
N ASP A 20 -6.41 -5.55 -10.27
CA ASP A 20 -5.69 -6.07 -9.12
C ASP A 20 -4.19 -5.78 -9.21
N ASN A 21 -3.79 -4.97 -10.20
CA ASN A 21 -2.40 -4.60 -10.41
C ASN A 21 -2.30 -3.21 -11.04
N TYR A 22 -1.09 -2.68 -11.06
CA TYR A 22 -0.82 -1.34 -11.54
C TYR A 22 -1.25 -1.12 -13.00
N PHE A 23 -0.92 -2.06 -13.88
CA PHE A 23 -1.14 -1.87 -15.32
C PHE A 23 -2.62 -1.81 -15.66
N ASP A 24 -3.39 -2.77 -15.15
CA ASP A 24 -4.83 -2.79 -15.37
C ASP A 24 -5.50 -1.57 -14.76
N TYR A 25 -5.05 -1.17 -13.56
CA TYR A 25 -5.58 -0.01 -12.88
C TYR A 25 -5.38 1.27 -13.70
N CYS A 26 -4.18 1.50 -14.23
CA CYS A 26 -3.92 2.68 -15.06
C CYS A 26 -4.77 2.68 -16.33
N GLY A 27 -5.05 1.51 -16.90
CA GLY A 27 -5.96 1.39 -18.02
C GLY A 27 -7.40 1.76 -17.69
N GLU A 28 -7.82 1.54 -16.44
CA GLU A 28 -9.19 1.85 -15.99
C GLU A 28 -9.40 3.31 -15.60
N VAL A 29 -8.42 3.91 -14.92
CA VAL A 29 -8.57 5.25 -14.33
C VAL A 29 -7.79 6.35 -15.06
N GLY A 30 -6.85 5.98 -15.91
CA GLY A 30 -5.98 6.94 -16.61
C GLY A 30 -4.75 7.31 -15.81
N CYS A 31 -3.85 8.06 -16.46
CA CYS A 31 -2.55 8.40 -15.86
C CYS A 31 -2.60 9.64 -14.97
N ASP A 32 -3.69 10.40 -14.97
CA ASP A 32 -3.80 11.66 -14.24
C ASP A 32 -3.91 11.48 -12.73
N VAL A 33 -4.33 10.30 -12.29
CA VAL A 33 -4.54 10.00 -10.86
C VAL A 33 -3.26 10.21 -10.07
N TRP A 34 -2.14 9.68 -10.55
CA TRP A 34 -0.87 9.81 -9.84
C TRP A 34 -0.43 11.26 -9.69
N GLY A 35 -0.60 12.04 -10.75
CA GLY A 35 -0.28 13.48 -10.69
C GLY A 35 -1.13 14.24 -9.67
N THR A 36 -2.42 13.91 -9.60
CA THR A 36 -3.31 14.50 -8.59
C THR A 36 -2.85 14.16 -7.19
N LEU A 37 -2.50 12.90 -6.94
CA LEU A 37 -2.04 12.44 -5.62
C LEU A 37 -0.70 13.06 -5.25
N LEU A 38 0.21 13.20 -6.22
CA LEU A 38 1.51 13.85 -5.99
C LEU A 38 1.38 15.32 -5.56
N SER A 39 0.28 15.96 -5.93
CA SER A 39 0.04 17.37 -5.55
C SER A 39 -0.45 17.53 -4.12
N MET A 40 -0.76 16.42 -3.43
CA MET A 40 -1.31 16.43 -2.08
C MET A 40 -0.23 16.10 -1.06
N ASP A 41 -0.34 16.67 0.15
CA ASP A 41 0.56 16.34 1.25
C ASP A 41 0.23 14.96 1.79
N SER A 42 1.25 14.14 1.96
CA SER A 42 1.13 12.77 2.44
C SER A 42 1.82 12.60 3.79
N LEU A 43 1.21 11.81 4.69
CA LEU A 43 1.83 11.46 5.96
C LEU A 43 3.16 10.74 5.79
N CYS A 44 3.30 9.92 4.74
CA CYS A 44 4.53 9.17 4.51
C CYS A 44 5.45 9.82 3.47
N GLY A 45 5.09 10.99 2.95
CA GLY A 45 5.91 11.75 2.01
C GLY A 45 5.69 11.45 0.54
N GLU A 46 4.85 10.48 0.20
CA GLU A 46 4.54 10.10 -1.18
C GLU A 46 3.20 9.39 -1.26
N PRO A 47 2.58 9.33 -2.46
CA PRO A 47 1.38 8.51 -2.63
C PRO A 47 1.68 7.02 -2.43
N VAL A 48 0.63 6.25 -2.16
CA VAL A 48 0.71 4.80 -1.95
C VAL A 48 -0.22 4.08 -2.90
N CYS A 49 0.08 2.81 -3.15
CA CYS A 49 -0.82 1.90 -3.83
C CYS A 49 -1.24 0.83 -2.83
N LEU A 50 -2.51 0.47 -2.84
CA LEU A 50 -3.07 -0.47 -1.88
C LEU A 50 -3.76 -1.63 -2.59
N TRP A 51 -3.64 -2.83 -2.01
CA TRP A 51 -4.54 -3.93 -2.32
C TRP A 51 -5.57 -4.00 -1.20
N LEU A 52 -6.83 -3.70 -1.52
CA LEU A 52 -7.88 -3.55 -0.51
C LEU A 52 -8.46 -4.90 -0.09
N PRO A 53 -8.52 -5.18 1.22
CA PRO A 53 -9.38 -6.25 1.75
C PRO A 53 -10.85 -5.96 1.45
N GLU A 54 -11.69 -7.00 1.49
CA GLU A 54 -13.09 -6.90 1.11
C GLU A 54 -13.85 -5.80 1.85
N GLN A 55 -13.57 -5.58 3.14
CA GLN A 55 -14.30 -4.58 3.92
C GLN A 55 -14.09 -3.14 3.42
N TYR A 56 -13.07 -2.90 2.62
CA TYR A 56 -12.80 -1.57 2.06
C TYR A 56 -13.23 -1.44 0.61
N LYS A 57 -13.67 -2.54 -0.01
CA LYS A 57 -14.12 -2.54 -1.39
C LYS A 57 -15.60 -2.19 -1.47
N LEU A 58 -15.99 -1.53 -2.57
CA LEU A 58 -17.37 -1.33 -2.95
C LEU A 58 -17.70 -2.30 -4.09
N PRO A 59 -19.00 -2.65 -4.29
CA PRO A 59 -19.39 -3.51 -5.41
C PRO A 59 -18.88 -2.95 -6.74
N GLU A 60 -18.37 -3.83 -7.58
CA GLU A 60 -17.91 -3.50 -8.94
C GLU A 60 -16.74 -2.50 -8.96
N THR A 61 -15.93 -2.46 -7.88
CA THR A 61 -14.72 -1.64 -7.84
C THR A 61 -13.48 -2.50 -7.69
N SER A 62 -12.32 -1.90 -8.00
CA SER A 62 -11.05 -2.62 -8.05
C SER A 62 -10.53 -2.99 -6.67
N THR A 63 -9.71 -4.06 -6.63
CA THR A 63 -8.91 -4.41 -5.45
C THR A 63 -7.72 -3.47 -5.31
N TYR A 64 -7.05 -3.16 -6.41
CA TYR A 64 -5.89 -2.28 -6.44
C TYR A 64 -6.33 -0.84 -6.60
N VAL A 65 -5.84 0.03 -5.74
CA VAL A 65 -6.11 1.47 -5.82
C VAL A 65 -4.83 2.25 -5.54
N GLN A 66 -4.79 3.48 -6.04
CA GLN A 66 -3.77 4.45 -5.66
C GLN A 66 -4.40 5.48 -4.73
N GLY A 67 -3.61 5.99 -3.80
CA GLY A 67 -4.11 6.93 -2.82
C GLY A 67 -3.02 7.72 -2.13
N VAL A 68 -3.45 8.58 -1.21
CA VAL A 68 -2.54 9.36 -0.37
C VAL A 68 -3.02 9.25 1.08
N GLU A 69 -2.08 8.94 1.97
CA GLU A 69 -2.36 8.86 3.40
C GLU A 69 -2.40 10.26 3.99
N VAL A 70 -3.46 10.56 4.74
CA VAL A 70 -3.63 11.84 5.43
C VAL A 70 -4.03 11.59 6.88
N ALA A 71 -3.89 12.63 7.72
CA ALA A 71 -4.23 12.53 9.13
C ALA A 71 -5.70 12.12 9.33
N GLU A 72 -5.97 11.45 10.44
CA GLU A 72 -7.33 11.01 10.78
C GLU A 72 -8.33 12.17 10.80
N ASP A 73 -7.90 13.35 11.22
CA ASP A 73 -8.71 14.55 11.30
C ASP A 73 -8.63 15.44 10.06
N TYR A 74 -8.11 14.90 8.95
CA TYR A 74 -8.01 15.65 7.70
C TYR A 74 -9.38 16.22 7.30
N ASP A 75 -9.43 17.52 7.07
CA ASP A 75 -10.62 18.24 6.66
C ASP A 75 -10.43 19.02 5.36
N GLY A 76 -9.35 18.73 4.64
CA GLY A 76 -9.05 19.40 3.37
C GLY A 76 -9.92 18.90 2.22
N VAL A 77 -9.59 19.37 1.03
CA VAL A 77 -10.34 19.05 -0.18
C VAL A 77 -10.16 17.58 -0.55
N ILE A 78 -11.27 16.93 -0.91
CA ILE A 78 -11.26 15.60 -1.53
C ILE A 78 -11.50 15.83 -3.02
N PRO A 79 -10.55 15.49 -3.90
CA PRO A 79 -10.72 15.70 -5.34
C PRO A 79 -11.97 14.98 -5.84
N GLU A 80 -12.63 15.55 -6.84
CA GLU A 80 -13.81 14.94 -7.43
C GLU A 80 -13.49 13.55 -7.96
N GLY A 81 -14.36 12.60 -7.70
CA GLY A 81 -14.18 11.21 -8.14
C GLY A 81 -13.32 10.37 -7.22
N PHE A 82 -12.78 10.94 -6.15
CA PHE A 82 -12.02 10.20 -5.15
C PHE A 82 -12.90 9.84 -3.97
N ASP A 83 -12.51 8.81 -3.26
CA ASP A 83 -13.20 8.33 -2.06
C ASP A 83 -12.24 8.36 -0.87
N VAL A 84 -12.78 8.19 0.33
CA VAL A 84 -11.97 8.18 1.56
C VAL A 84 -12.25 6.91 2.34
N ILE A 85 -11.19 6.21 2.73
CA ILE A 85 -11.29 5.10 3.66
C ILE A 85 -10.50 5.44 4.93
N THR A 86 -10.87 4.81 6.04
CA THR A 86 -10.15 4.97 7.31
C THR A 86 -9.46 3.66 7.64
N LEU A 87 -8.15 3.70 7.84
CA LEU A 87 -7.36 2.53 8.23
C LEU A 87 -7.00 2.64 9.71
N CYS A 88 -7.10 1.52 10.41
CA CYS A 88 -6.76 1.49 11.82
C CYS A 88 -5.25 1.55 12.03
N GLU A 89 -4.86 1.85 13.26
CA GLU A 89 -3.47 1.77 13.70
C GLU A 89 -2.94 0.36 13.43
N THR A 90 -1.78 0.23 12.78
CA THR A 90 -1.31 -1.04 12.26
C THR A 90 0.20 -1.07 12.20
N ASP A 91 0.78 -2.22 12.54
CA ASP A 91 2.18 -2.49 12.28
C ASP A 91 2.33 -3.14 10.90
N TYR A 92 3.41 -2.80 10.21
CA TYR A 92 3.75 -3.34 8.91
C TYR A 92 5.16 -3.88 8.89
N LEU A 93 5.38 -4.97 8.17
CA LEU A 93 6.71 -5.39 7.77
C LEU A 93 7.03 -4.79 6.42
N MET A 94 8.10 -4.00 6.36
CA MET A 94 8.56 -3.36 5.14
C MET A 94 9.67 -4.20 4.50
N PHE A 95 9.47 -4.53 3.24
CA PHE A 95 10.44 -5.24 2.41
C PHE A 95 10.95 -4.28 1.36
N GLN A 96 12.28 -4.14 1.27
CA GLN A 96 12.91 -3.28 0.29
C GLN A 96 13.94 -4.09 -0.49
N GLY A 97 13.82 -4.04 -1.81
CA GLY A 97 14.74 -4.72 -2.70
C GLY A 97 15.99 -3.90 -2.97
N GLU A 98 16.90 -4.50 -3.75
CA GLU A 98 18.12 -3.83 -4.19
C GLU A 98 17.82 -2.78 -5.25
N PRO A 99 18.69 -1.75 -5.40
CA PRO A 99 18.59 -0.84 -6.54
C PRO A 99 18.56 -1.61 -7.86
N PHE A 100 17.84 -1.09 -8.84
CA PHE A 100 17.64 -1.76 -10.13
C PHE A 100 17.58 -0.72 -11.26
N ASP A 101 17.78 -1.19 -12.50
CA ASP A 101 17.59 -0.35 -13.67
C ASP A 101 16.10 -0.13 -13.91
N GLU A 102 15.70 1.09 -14.27
CA GLU A 102 14.29 1.47 -14.37
C GLU A 102 13.49 0.55 -15.29
N GLU A 103 14.07 0.09 -16.39
CA GLU A 103 13.41 -0.84 -17.31
C GLU A 103 13.19 -2.24 -16.72
N ASP A 104 13.86 -2.56 -15.61
CA ASP A 104 13.80 -3.88 -14.96
C ASP A 104 12.87 -3.92 -13.76
N TYR A 105 11.99 -2.95 -13.64
CA TYR A 105 11.14 -2.79 -12.45
C TYR A 105 10.20 -3.97 -12.19
N CYS A 106 9.76 -4.68 -13.22
CA CYS A 106 8.90 -5.86 -13.03
C CYS A 106 9.64 -6.96 -12.27
N ASN A 107 10.89 -7.21 -12.62
CA ASN A 107 11.72 -8.21 -11.92
C ASN A 107 11.98 -7.78 -10.48
N ALA A 108 12.21 -6.49 -10.25
CA ALA A 108 12.42 -5.96 -8.91
C ALA A 108 11.18 -6.17 -8.02
N ILE A 109 9.99 -5.91 -8.57
CA ILE A 109 8.73 -6.14 -7.86
C ILE A 109 8.56 -7.62 -7.52
N PHE A 110 8.74 -8.50 -8.49
CA PHE A 110 8.57 -9.94 -8.28
C PHE A 110 9.56 -10.49 -7.25
N ALA A 111 10.79 -10.01 -7.24
CA ALA A 111 11.80 -10.46 -6.29
C ALA A 111 11.40 -10.13 -4.85
N VAL A 112 10.89 -8.92 -4.60
CA VAL A 112 10.44 -8.51 -3.27
C VAL A 112 9.21 -9.29 -2.86
N GLN A 113 8.24 -9.45 -3.76
CA GLN A 113 7.02 -10.20 -3.46
C GLN A 113 7.32 -11.66 -3.15
N ALA A 114 8.24 -12.27 -3.88
CA ALA A 114 8.67 -13.64 -3.60
C ALA A 114 9.34 -13.76 -2.23
N ALA A 115 10.17 -12.80 -1.86
CA ALA A 115 10.80 -12.77 -0.55
C ALA A 115 9.75 -12.63 0.57
N MET A 116 8.77 -11.77 0.37
CA MET A 116 7.67 -11.57 1.32
C MET A 116 6.86 -12.86 1.49
N ASP A 117 6.55 -13.55 0.40
CA ASP A 117 5.75 -14.78 0.45
C ASP A 117 6.48 -15.92 1.17
N ARG A 118 7.81 -15.91 1.15
CA ARG A 118 8.62 -16.93 1.85
C ARG A 118 8.90 -16.59 3.30
N TYR A 119 8.71 -15.34 3.69
CA TYR A 119 9.06 -14.89 5.03
C TYR A 119 8.05 -15.41 6.05
N GLU A 120 8.56 -15.92 7.17
CA GLU A 120 7.72 -16.39 8.28
C GLU A 120 7.73 -15.34 9.41
N PRO A 121 6.69 -14.53 9.55
CA PRO A 121 6.70 -13.46 10.55
C PRO A 121 6.75 -13.95 11.98
N ALA A 122 6.41 -15.21 12.24
CA ALA A 122 6.48 -15.80 13.57
C ALA A 122 7.90 -15.77 14.14
N VAL A 123 8.94 -15.74 13.29
CA VAL A 123 10.32 -15.68 13.79
C VAL A 123 10.63 -14.40 14.56
N ILE A 124 9.84 -13.35 14.36
CA ILE A 124 9.96 -12.11 15.12
C ILE A 124 8.71 -11.81 15.96
N GLY A 125 7.87 -12.84 16.19
CA GLY A 125 6.73 -12.73 17.08
C GLY A 125 5.48 -12.10 16.46
N TYR A 126 5.32 -12.17 15.14
CA TYR A 126 4.19 -11.57 14.42
C TYR A 126 3.44 -12.60 13.59
N CYS A 127 2.20 -12.26 13.25
CA CYS A 127 1.37 -12.96 12.26
C CYS A 127 0.99 -12.00 11.15
N TRP A 128 0.81 -12.50 9.93
CA TRP A 128 0.25 -11.68 8.86
C TRP A 128 -1.16 -11.23 9.21
N ASP A 129 -1.47 -9.99 8.88
CA ASP A 129 -2.79 -9.39 9.12
C ASP A 129 -3.39 -8.95 7.78
N ASP A 130 -4.09 -9.86 7.12
CA ASP A 130 -4.68 -9.59 5.81
C ASP A 130 -6.02 -8.85 5.89
N LEU A 131 -6.44 -8.41 7.08
CA LEU A 131 -7.57 -7.51 7.25
C LEU A 131 -7.20 -6.05 6.98
N ASN A 132 -5.91 -5.76 6.88
CA ASN A 132 -5.39 -4.45 6.51
C ASN A 132 -4.72 -4.51 5.13
N PRO A 133 -4.78 -3.42 4.35
CA PRO A 133 -4.24 -3.44 3.00
C PRO A 133 -2.73 -3.66 2.94
N ARG A 134 -2.27 -4.39 1.94
CA ARG A 134 -0.87 -4.37 1.54
C ARG A 134 -0.60 -3.03 0.87
N ILE A 135 0.61 -2.51 1.03
CA ILE A 135 1.01 -1.20 0.52
C ILE A 135 2.18 -1.37 -0.43
N GLN A 136 2.06 -0.76 -1.61
CA GLN A 136 3.13 -0.68 -2.59
C GLN A 136 3.54 0.78 -2.73
N LEU A 137 4.84 1.05 -2.67
CA LEU A 137 5.38 2.36 -2.99
C LEU A 137 5.87 2.37 -4.43
N GLU A 138 6.02 3.57 -4.99
CA GLU A 138 6.51 3.73 -6.36
C GLU A 138 7.85 3.01 -6.54
N PRO A 139 7.98 2.11 -7.52
CA PRO A 139 9.26 1.45 -7.77
C PRO A 139 10.25 2.45 -8.36
N ARG A 140 11.23 2.85 -7.56
CA ARG A 140 12.31 3.77 -7.96
C ARG A 140 13.61 3.01 -7.96
N GLY A 141 14.28 2.98 -9.11
CA GLY A 141 15.49 2.18 -9.29
C GLY A 141 16.60 2.49 -8.28
N GLU A 142 16.74 3.75 -7.92
CA GLU A 142 17.79 4.20 -7.01
C GLU A 142 17.63 3.71 -5.58
N ARG A 143 16.42 3.46 -5.13
CA ARG A 143 16.13 3.00 -3.75
C ARG A 143 15.69 1.55 -3.67
N GLY A 144 15.40 0.93 -4.81
CA GLY A 144 14.78 -0.38 -4.84
C GLY A 144 13.26 -0.32 -4.73
N TYR A 145 12.62 -1.46 -4.87
CA TYR A 145 11.16 -1.57 -4.72
C TYR A 145 10.81 -1.79 -3.24
N ILE A 146 9.77 -1.11 -2.78
CA ILE A 146 9.30 -1.21 -1.40
C ILE A 146 7.85 -1.69 -1.39
N GLU A 147 7.59 -2.73 -0.62
CA GLU A 147 6.24 -3.21 -0.35
C GLU A 147 6.10 -3.53 1.13
N MET A 148 4.92 -3.26 1.69
CA MET A 148 4.65 -3.48 3.10
C MET A 148 3.42 -4.38 3.24
N ARG A 149 3.50 -5.31 4.18
CA ARG A 149 2.37 -6.16 4.52
C ARG A 149 2.08 -6.05 6.00
N ALA A 150 0.80 -5.91 6.34
CA ALA A 150 0.37 -5.71 7.72
C ALA A 150 0.61 -6.94 8.58
N VAL A 151 0.93 -6.69 9.83
CA VAL A 151 1.15 -7.74 10.84
C VAL A 151 0.50 -7.32 12.16
N HIS A 152 0.26 -8.30 13.01
CA HIS A 152 -0.06 -8.08 14.41
C HIS A 152 0.77 -9.05 15.26
N LYS A 153 0.94 -8.71 16.53
CA LYS A 153 1.72 -9.56 17.43
C LYS A 153 1.04 -10.92 17.59
N GLU A 154 1.85 -11.97 17.57
CA GLU A 154 1.39 -13.32 17.80
C GLU A 154 0.97 -13.44 19.27
N ARG A 155 -0.19 -14.08 19.54
CA ARG A 155 -0.72 -14.20 20.91
C ARG A 155 0.24 -14.88 21.85
N GLY A 156 0.97 -15.90 21.39
CA GLY A 156 1.95 -16.59 22.19
C GLY A 156 3.13 -15.73 22.63
N ALA A 157 3.43 -14.67 21.90
CA ALA A 157 4.53 -13.75 22.20
C ALA A 157 4.22 -12.79 23.32
N GLN A 158 3.00 -12.74 23.81
CA GLN A 158 2.55 -11.80 24.88
C GLN A 158 2.82 -12.33 26.29
N LYS A 159 3.33 -13.51 26.40
CA LYS A 159 3.56 -14.12 27.70
C LYS A 159 4.89 -13.68 28.35
#